data_966923aa02ce8ef1a7726764f2373a61
#
_entry.id   966923aa02ce8ef1a7726764f2373a61
#
_cell.length_a   1.000
_cell.length_b   1.000
_cell.length_c   1.000
_cell.angle_alpha   90.00
_cell.angle_beta   90.00
_cell.angle_gamma   90.00
#
_symmetry.space_group_name_H-M   'P 1'
#
loop_
_entity.id
_entity.type
_entity.pdbx_description
1 polymer ?
#
loop_
_entity_poly.entity_id
_entity_poly.type
_entity_poly.pdbx_seq_one_letter_code
_entity_poly.pdbx_strand_id
1 'polypeptide(L)'
;MCIRDRAYTDHLASQNPDLLPQNDQIAYWANLYNALTVNLILDNYPVKSIRKIKSGAFSNGPWKRDEVTVNGQVLSLNDIEHEILRKRYPNPAMVHYMVNCASIGCPNLPSKLWVGATLDADRAAAAREFINSPRGVEIRGNGLKASSIYNWFKEDFGGSKSATINHFRQFAGPELRAALDAGAKISGYGYNWDLNE
;
A
#
# COMPACT_ATOMS: atom_id res chain seq x y z
N MET A 1 2.05 18.54 -15.24
CA MET A 1 1.15 17.36 -15.13
C MET A 1 1.15 16.66 -16.48
N CYS A 2 1.47 15.38 -16.49
CA CYS A 2 1.51 14.63 -17.73
C CYS A 2 0.08 14.28 -18.18
N ILE A 3 -0.30 14.66 -19.39
CA ILE A 3 -1.61 14.34 -20.00
C ILE A 3 -1.85 12.80 -19.97
N ARG A 4 -0.77 12.01 -20.02
CA ARG A 4 -0.83 10.53 -19.97
C ARG A 4 -1.38 9.99 -18.66
N ASP A 5 -1.11 10.64 -17.52
CA ASP A 5 -1.49 10.10 -16.21
C ASP A 5 -3.00 10.21 -16.01
N ARG A 6 -3.62 11.32 -16.41
CA ARG A 6 -5.09 11.46 -16.41
C ARG A 6 -5.76 10.54 -17.42
N ALA A 7 -5.22 10.47 -18.64
CA ALA A 7 -5.77 9.56 -19.65
C ALA A 7 -5.73 8.10 -19.19
N TYR A 8 -4.74 7.70 -18.37
CA TYR A 8 -4.67 6.37 -17.82
C TYR A 8 -5.76 6.12 -16.76
N THR A 9 -5.97 7.07 -15.84
CA THR A 9 -7.06 6.96 -14.85
C THR A 9 -8.43 6.96 -15.51
N ASP A 10 -8.66 7.81 -16.53
CA ASP A 10 -9.90 7.86 -17.30
C ASP A 10 -10.14 6.54 -18.05
N HIS A 11 -9.09 5.98 -18.64
CA HIS A 11 -9.17 4.66 -19.27
C HIS A 11 -9.56 3.58 -18.26
N LEU A 12 -8.91 3.51 -17.09
CA LEU A 12 -9.28 2.55 -16.06
C LEU A 12 -10.73 2.76 -15.59
N ALA A 13 -11.14 4.00 -15.34
CA ALA A 13 -12.48 4.34 -14.89
C ALA A 13 -13.59 3.91 -15.89
N SER A 14 -13.25 3.85 -17.18
CA SER A 14 -14.18 3.40 -18.23
C SER A 14 -14.34 1.88 -18.32
N GLN A 15 -13.51 1.11 -17.63
CA GLN A 15 -13.56 -0.35 -17.65
C GLN A 15 -14.53 -0.89 -16.59
N ASN A 16 -15.03 -2.10 -16.81
CA ASN A 16 -15.79 -2.83 -15.80
C ASN A 16 -14.91 -3.93 -15.18
N PRO A 17 -14.31 -3.69 -13.99
CA PRO A 17 -13.44 -4.67 -13.35
C PRO A 17 -14.17 -5.95 -12.94
N ASP A 18 -15.48 -5.93 -12.72
CA ASP A 18 -16.24 -7.10 -12.29
C ASP A 18 -16.29 -8.21 -13.36
N LEU A 19 -15.96 -7.87 -14.62
CA LEU A 19 -15.85 -8.82 -15.72
C LEU A 19 -14.49 -9.51 -15.83
N LEU A 20 -13.50 -9.08 -15.05
CA LEU A 20 -12.14 -9.60 -15.09
C LEU A 20 -11.97 -10.83 -14.18
N PRO A 21 -11.01 -11.71 -14.45
CA PRO A 21 -10.55 -12.71 -13.48
C PRO A 21 -10.07 -12.05 -12.18
N GLN A 22 -10.17 -12.75 -11.05
CA GLN A 22 -9.91 -12.18 -9.71
C GLN A 22 -8.54 -11.47 -9.58
N ASN A 23 -7.47 -12.09 -10.07
CA ASN A 23 -6.14 -11.47 -10.00
C ASN A 23 -6.04 -10.19 -10.86
N ASP A 24 -6.73 -10.14 -11.98
CA ASP A 24 -6.79 -8.93 -12.82
C ASP A 24 -7.66 -7.84 -12.17
N GLN A 25 -8.73 -8.21 -11.42
CA GLN A 25 -9.48 -7.27 -10.61
C GLN A 25 -8.60 -6.63 -9.53
N ILE A 26 -7.83 -7.44 -8.79
CA ILE A 26 -6.92 -6.94 -7.75
C ILE A 26 -5.85 -6.01 -8.37
N ALA A 27 -5.26 -6.42 -9.49
CA ALA A 27 -4.29 -5.62 -10.24
C ALA A 27 -4.90 -4.28 -10.70
N TYR A 28 -6.11 -4.31 -11.25
CA TYR A 28 -6.86 -3.14 -11.69
C TYR A 28 -7.04 -2.12 -10.54
N TRP A 29 -7.57 -2.57 -9.39
CA TRP A 29 -7.82 -1.69 -8.26
C TRP A 29 -6.55 -1.11 -7.66
N ALA A 30 -5.47 -1.89 -7.56
CA ALA A 30 -4.19 -1.42 -7.08
C ALA A 30 -3.56 -0.39 -8.04
N ASN A 31 -3.63 -0.62 -9.34
CA ASN A 31 -3.15 0.32 -10.35
C ASN A 31 -3.96 1.62 -10.34
N LEU A 32 -5.29 1.53 -10.22
CA LEU A 32 -6.16 2.70 -10.14
C LEU A 32 -5.85 3.53 -8.88
N TYR A 33 -5.73 2.90 -7.71
CA TYR A 33 -5.35 3.58 -6.47
C TYR A 33 -4.02 4.34 -6.63
N ASN A 34 -3.00 3.67 -7.16
CA ASN A 34 -1.68 4.27 -7.33
C ASN A 34 -1.72 5.45 -8.33
N ALA A 35 -2.40 5.30 -9.45
CA ALA A 35 -2.54 6.37 -10.45
C ALA A 35 -3.31 7.58 -9.89
N LEU A 36 -4.42 7.35 -9.16
CA LEU A 36 -5.15 8.42 -8.49
C LEU A 36 -4.30 9.13 -7.44
N THR A 37 -3.51 8.39 -6.67
CA THR A 37 -2.60 8.97 -5.68
C THR A 37 -1.53 9.84 -6.33
N VAL A 38 -0.94 9.39 -7.45
CA VAL A 38 0.03 10.20 -8.23
C VAL A 38 -0.63 11.47 -8.75
N ASN A 39 -1.81 11.37 -9.39
CA ASN A 39 -2.54 12.54 -9.89
C ASN A 39 -2.84 13.54 -8.77
N LEU A 40 -3.28 13.04 -7.62
CA LEU A 40 -3.57 13.86 -6.45
C LEU A 40 -2.35 14.65 -5.97
N ILE A 41 -1.17 14.02 -5.93
CA ILE A 41 0.07 14.71 -5.57
C ILE A 41 0.45 15.75 -6.63
N LEU A 42 0.38 15.40 -7.91
CA LEU A 42 0.72 16.30 -9.01
C LEU A 42 -0.17 17.55 -9.03
N ASP A 43 -1.47 17.38 -8.75
CA ASP A 43 -2.43 18.50 -8.69
C ASP A 43 -2.18 19.45 -7.51
N ASN A 44 -1.46 18.99 -6.47
CA ASN A 44 -1.18 19.76 -5.26
C ASN A 44 0.32 20.06 -5.07
N TYR A 45 1.14 19.77 -6.07
CA TYR A 45 2.59 20.00 -5.98
C TYR A 45 2.94 21.49 -6.08
N PRO A 46 3.91 21.99 -5.27
CA PRO A 46 4.72 21.27 -4.29
C PRO A 46 4.00 21.06 -2.95
N VAL A 47 4.02 19.85 -2.44
CA VAL A 47 3.46 19.50 -1.13
C VAL A 47 4.43 18.61 -0.35
N LYS A 48 4.64 18.91 0.93
CA LYS A 48 5.60 18.16 1.77
C LYS A 48 5.10 16.77 2.20
N SER A 49 3.80 16.54 2.12
CA SER A 49 3.16 15.30 2.56
C SER A 49 1.73 15.25 2.04
N ILE A 50 1.26 14.09 1.62
CA ILE A 50 -0.14 13.83 1.24
C ILE A 50 -1.12 14.26 2.35
N ARG A 51 -0.73 14.18 3.62
CA ARG A 51 -1.53 14.61 4.77
C ARG A 51 -1.83 16.11 4.79
N LYS A 52 -1.11 16.92 4.02
CA LYS A 52 -1.36 18.36 3.87
C LYS A 52 -2.45 18.68 2.84
N ILE A 53 -2.76 17.75 1.97
CA ILE A 53 -3.89 17.83 1.04
C ILE A 53 -5.16 17.50 1.83
N LYS A 54 -6.07 18.48 1.95
CA LYS A 54 -7.26 18.32 2.77
C LYS A 54 -8.47 17.95 1.93
N SER A 55 -9.31 17.06 2.44
CA SER A 55 -10.65 16.75 1.93
C SER A 55 -11.76 17.48 2.70
N GLY A 56 -11.42 18.28 3.72
CA GLY A 56 -12.33 19.05 4.56
C GLY A 56 -11.60 19.69 5.75
N ALA A 57 -12.29 20.54 6.50
CA ALA A 57 -11.69 21.37 7.56
C ALA A 57 -10.94 20.56 8.65
N PHE A 58 -11.39 19.34 8.94
CA PHE A 58 -10.83 18.46 9.98
C PHE A 58 -10.17 17.19 9.43
N SER A 59 -9.92 17.11 8.11
CA SER A 59 -9.32 15.93 7.51
C SER A 59 -7.79 15.89 7.73
N ASN A 60 -7.26 14.67 7.96
CA ASN A 60 -5.81 14.40 8.03
C ASN A 60 -5.27 13.84 6.70
N GLY A 61 -5.75 14.37 5.57
CA GLY A 61 -5.37 13.91 4.24
C GLY A 61 -6.59 13.78 3.31
N PRO A 62 -6.38 13.41 2.05
CA PRO A 62 -7.40 13.43 1.02
C PRO A 62 -8.16 12.11 0.86
N TRP A 63 -7.84 11.07 1.62
CA TRP A 63 -8.28 9.69 1.38
C TRP A 63 -9.79 9.46 1.27
N LYS A 64 -10.61 10.37 1.81
CA LYS A 64 -12.08 10.31 1.75
C LYS A 64 -12.68 11.22 0.69
N ARG A 65 -11.85 11.87 -0.13
CA ARG A 65 -12.31 12.70 -1.24
C ARG A 65 -12.77 11.81 -2.39
N ASP A 66 -13.86 12.17 -3.03
CA ASP A 66 -14.32 11.54 -4.26
C ASP A 66 -13.30 11.76 -5.37
N GLU A 67 -12.71 10.70 -5.89
CA GLU A 67 -11.60 10.77 -6.86
C GLU A 67 -12.00 10.21 -8.23
N VAL A 68 -12.88 9.23 -8.29
CA VAL A 68 -13.21 8.53 -9.54
C VAL A 68 -14.61 7.91 -9.50
N THR A 69 -15.23 7.75 -10.66
CA THR A 69 -16.46 6.95 -10.81
C THR A 69 -16.16 5.69 -11.62
N VAL A 70 -16.42 4.51 -11.05
CA VAL A 70 -16.30 3.22 -11.71
C VAL A 70 -17.63 2.49 -11.64
N ASN A 71 -18.16 1.98 -12.74
CA ASN A 71 -19.46 1.32 -12.81
C ASN A 71 -20.61 2.14 -12.16
N GLY A 72 -20.57 3.48 -12.32
CA GLY A 72 -21.56 4.38 -11.73
C GLY A 72 -21.41 4.63 -10.23
N GLN A 73 -20.42 4.01 -9.57
CA GLN A 73 -20.11 4.21 -8.16
C GLN A 73 -18.99 5.24 -8.01
N VAL A 74 -19.25 6.30 -7.26
CA VAL A 74 -18.23 7.30 -6.87
C VAL A 74 -17.37 6.71 -5.77
N LEU A 75 -16.03 6.76 -5.93
CA LEU A 75 -15.07 6.12 -5.04
C LEU A 75 -13.97 7.10 -4.62
N SER A 76 -13.59 7.01 -3.36
CA SER A 76 -12.39 7.61 -2.78
C SER A 76 -11.23 6.60 -2.72
N LEU A 77 -10.03 7.07 -2.41
CA LEU A 77 -8.89 6.18 -2.14
C LEU A 77 -9.21 5.20 -1.00
N ASN A 78 -9.89 5.65 0.06
CA ASN A 78 -10.32 4.79 1.16
C ASN A 78 -11.27 3.68 0.70
N ASP A 79 -12.20 3.98 -0.20
CA ASP A 79 -13.13 2.96 -0.71
C ASP A 79 -12.38 1.90 -1.50
N ILE A 80 -11.43 2.31 -2.35
CA ILE A 80 -10.64 1.37 -3.14
C ILE A 80 -9.77 0.49 -2.23
N GLU A 81 -9.05 1.07 -1.26
CA GLU A 81 -8.16 0.31 -0.38
C GLU A 81 -8.95 -0.52 0.63
N HIS A 82 -9.87 0.09 1.38
CA HIS A 82 -10.43 -0.53 2.58
C HIS A 82 -11.73 -1.29 2.31
N GLU A 83 -12.58 -0.81 1.40
CA GLU A 83 -13.86 -1.48 1.12
C GLU A 83 -13.74 -2.49 -0.03
N ILE A 84 -12.84 -2.25 -0.98
CA ILE A 84 -12.66 -3.13 -2.14
C ILE A 84 -11.46 -4.07 -1.92
N LEU A 85 -10.22 -3.55 -1.98
CA LEU A 85 -9.02 -4.40 -1.98
C LEU A 85 -8.87 -5.25 -0.72
N ARG A 86 -9.11 -4.67 0.46
CA ARG A 86 -8.91 -5.39 1.73
C ARG A 86 -10.08 -6.30 2.13
N LYS A 87 -11.32 -5.99 1.71
CA LYS A 87 -12.51 -6.74 2.14
C LYS A 87 -13.00 -7.76 1.14
N ARG A 88 -12.87 -7.48 -0.17
CA ARG A 88 -13.46 -8.36 -1.21
C ARG A 88 -12.52 -9.47 -1.64
N TYR A 89 -11.20 -9.32 -1.40
CA TYR A 89 -10.21 -10.26 -1.93
C TYR A 89 -9.42 -10.95 -0.80
N PRO A 90 -8.91 -12.18 -1.06
CA PRO A 90 -8.09 -12.91 -0.10
C PRO A 90 -6.74 -12.22 0.14
N ASN A 91 -6.14 -12.52 1.31
CA ASN A 91 -4.81 -12.03 1.70
C ASN A 91 -4.71 -10.50 1.79
N PRO A 92 -5.53 -9.83 2.63
CA PRO A 92 -5.53 -8.37 2.77
C PRO A 92 -4.15 -7.81 3.15
N ALA A 93 -3.30 -8.57 3.85
CA ALA A 93 -1.92 -8.19 4.15
C ALA A 93 -1.12 -7.80 2.90
N MET A 94 -1.37 -8.46 1.77
CA MET A 94 -0.62 -8.21 0.53
C MET A 94 -1.00 -6.89 -0.15
N VAL A 95 -2.18 -6.34 0.13
CA VAL A 95 -2.62 -5.03 -0.38
C VAL A 95 -1.64 -3.93 0.04
N HIS A 96 -1.15 -4.00 1.29
CA HIS A 96 -0.25 -3.00 1.86
C HIS A 96 1.13 -2.93 1.18
N TYR A 97 1.48 -3.89 0.33
CA TYR A 97 2.69 -3.87 -0.49
C TYR A 97 2.43 -3.45 -1.94
N MET A 98 1.16 -3.31 -2.32
CA MET A 98 0.75 -3.00 -3.68
C MET A 98 0.39 -1.54 -3.87
N VAL A 99 -0.14 -0.90 -2.81
CA VAL A 99 -0.61 0.49 -2.85
C VAL A 99 0.40 1.44 -2.21
N ASN A 100 0.59 2.60 -2.82
CA ASN A 100 1.51 3.63 -2.33
C ASN A 100 0.73 4.91 -2.01
N CYS A 101 0.84 5.39 -0.78
CA CYS A 101 0.19 6.62 -0.32
C CYS A 101 1.11 7.85 -0.42
N ALA A 102 2.01 7.88 -1.38
CA ALA A 102 2.93 8.99 -1.67
C ALA A 102 3.78 9.44 -0.46
N SER A 103 4.16 8.52 0.42
CA SER A 103 5.02 8.83 1.56
C SER A 103 6.25 7.93 1.60
N ILE A 104 7.37 8.45 2.15
CA ILE A 104 8.61 7.66 2.33
C ILE A 104 8.34 6.38 3.13
N GLY A 105 7.40 6.40 4.08
CA GLY A 105 7.06 5.24 4.90
C GLY A 105 6.30 4.13 4.18
N CYS A 106 5.77 4.37 2.97
CA CYS A 106 5.11 3.35 2.14
C CYS A 106 6.11 2.38 1.50
N PRO A 107 5.67 1.18 1.09
CA PRO A 107 6.35 0.42 0.04
C PRO A 107 6.58 1.26 -1.21
N ASN A 108 7.58 0.90 -2.00
CA ASN A 108 7.86 1.64 -3.23
C ASN A 108 6.70 1.56 -4.21
N LEU A 109 6.45 2.65 -4.94
CA LEU A 109 5.61 2.58 -6.12
C LEU A 109 6.28 1.65 -7.14
N PRO A 110 5.58 0.63 -7.66
CA PRO A 110 6.19 -0.30 -8.61
C PRO A 110 6.59 0.41 -9.90
N SER A 111 7.70 0.00 -10.50
CA SER A 111 8.17 0.51 -11.80
C SER A 111 7.38 -0.02 -13.00
N LYS A 112 6.52 -1.00 -12.78
CA LYS A 112 5.61 -1.61 -13.77
C LYS A 112 4.21 -1.74 -13.18
N LEU A 113 3.22 -1.83 -14.03
CA LEU A 113 1.84 -2.08 -13.60
C LEU A 113 1.71 -3.48 -12.98
N TRP A 114 0.84 -3.61 -12.02
CA TRP A 114 0.34 -4.90 -11.56
C TRP A 114 -0.46 -5.55 -12.70
N VAL A 115 -0.24 -6.84 -12.96
CA VAL A 115 -0.99 -7.64 -13.93
C VAL A 115 -1.35 -8.98 -13.32
N GLY A 116 -2.56 -9.48 -13.61
CA GLY A 116 -3.08 -10.68 -12.97
C GLY A 116 -2.21 -11.92 -13.14
N ALA A 117 -1.60 -12.08 -14.32
CA ALA A 117 -0.76 -13.23 -14.64
C ALA A 117 0.49 -13.39 -13.75
N THR A 118 1.04 -12.28 -13.22
CA THR A 118 2.26 -12.29 -12.38
C THR A 118 1.98 -11.75 -10.97
N LEU A 119 0.72 -11.45 -10.64
CA LEU A 119 0.34 -10.73 -9.43
C LEU A 119 0.92 -11.34 -8.15
N ASP A 120 0.81 -12.66 -7.98
CA ASP A 120 1.25 -13.34 -6.77
C ASP A 120 2.77 -13.26 -6.59
N ALA A 121 3.52 -13.43 -7.68
CA ALA A 121 4.97 -13.32 -7.66
C ALA A 121 5.43 -11.87 -7.41
N ASP A 122 4.79 -10.90 -8.08
CA ASP A 122 5.15 -9.49 -7.98
C ASP A 122 4.83 -8.91 -6.60
N ARG A 123 3.64 -9.20 -6.02
CA ARG A 123 3.30 -8.75 -4.66
C ARG A 123 4.17 -9.42 -3.59
N ALA A 124 4.57 -10.69 -3.79
CA ALA A 124 5.51 -11.35 -2.89
C ALA A 124 6.91 -10.73 -2.98
N ALA A 125 7.35 -10.31 -4.17
CA ALA A 125 8.61 -9.58 -4.35
C ALA A 125 8.56 -8.20 -3.64
N ALA A 126 7.47 -7.45 -3.79
CA ALA A 126 7.27 -6.16 -3.12
C ALA A 126 7.24 -6.31 -1.58
N ALA A 127 6.57 -7.36 -1.07
CA ALA A 127 6.58 -7.68 0.36
C ALA A 127 7.99 -7.98 0.85
N ARG A 128 8.76 -8.76 0.11
CA ARG A 128 10.17 -9.08 0.43
C ARG A 128 11.04 -7.84 0.44
N GLU A 129 10.91 -6.98 -0.56
CA GLU A 129 11.65 -5.73 -0.65
C GLU A 129 11.34 -4.84 0.57
N PHE A 130 10.07 -4.60 0.86
CA PHE A 130 9.67 -3.71 1.93
C PHE A 130 10.05 -4.26 3.32
N ILE A 131 9.74 -5.52 3.61
CA ILE A 131 10.03 -6.15 4.91
C ILE A 131 11.52 -6.14 5.23
N ASN A 132 12.39 -6.29 4.23
CA ASN A 132 13.85 -6.28 4.44
C ASN A 132 14.47 -4.87 4.35
N SER A 133 13.66 -3.85 4.15
CA SER A 133 14.12 -2.46 4.21
C SER A 133 13.97 -1.89 5.63
N PRO A 134 14.80 -0.89 6.03
CA PRO A 134 14.62 -0.21 7.32
C PRO A 134 13.28 0.48 7.49
N ARG A 135 12.56 0.77 6.39
CA ARG A 135 11.22 1.35 6.41
C ARG A 135 10.16 0.32 6.80
N GLY A 136 10.36 -0.94 6.41
CA GLY A 136 9.48 -2.05 6.75
C GLY A 136 9.80 -2.63 8.11
N VAL A 137 11.01 -3.18 8.29
CA VAL A 137 11.48 -3.75 9.55
C VAL A 137 12.95 -3.42 9.77
N GLU A 138 13.23 -2.63 10.79
CA GLU A 138 14.59 -2.25 11.20
C GLU A 138 14.99 -3.08 12.41
N ILE A 139 16.16 -3.75 12.34
CA ILE A 139 16.73 -4.47 13.48
C ILE A 139 17.40 -3.45 14.40
N ARG A 140 17.00 -3.43 15.68
CA ARG A 140 17.56 -2.54 16.71
C ARG A 140 17.97 -3.33 17.94
N GLY A 141 19.25 -3.59 18.06
CA GLY A 141 19.77 -4.46 19.13
C GLY A 141 19.08 -5.82 19.09
N ASN A 142 18.46 -6.22 20.18
CA ASN A 142 17.72 -7.50 20.29
C ASN A 142 16.24 -7.40 19.87
N GLY A 143 15.80 -6.28 19.33
CA GLY A 143 14.40 -6.03 18.95
C GLY A 143 14.24 -5.54 17.52
N LEU A 144 12.98 -5.35 17.13
CA LEU A 144 12.60 -4.87 15.81
C LEU A 144 11.78 -3.59 15.95
N LYS A 145 12.11 -2.56 15.16
CA LYS A 145 11.22 -1.43 14.89
C LYS A 145 10.53 -1.70 13.56
N ALA A 146 9.23 -1.91 13.59
CA ALA A 146 8.44 -2.18 12.40
C ALA A 146 7.75 -0.93 11.85
N SER A 147 7.36 -0.94 10.57
CA SER A 147 6.47 0.09 10.02
C SER A 147 5.17 0.17 10.81
N SER A 148 4.66 1.39 11.00
CA SER A 148 3.35 1.58 11.64
C SER A 148 2.19 0.95 10.85
N ILE A 149 2.37 0.63 9.57
CA ILE A 149 1.40 -0.12 8.76
C ILE A 149 1.00 -1.42 9.49
N TYR A 150 1.97 -2.16 10.06
CA TYR A 150 1.72 -3.41 10.78
C TYR A 150 0.95 -3.23 12.10
N ASN A 151 0.93 -2.02 12.64
CA ASN A 151 0.13 -1.69 13.82
C ASN A 151 -1.26 -1.15 13.44
N TRP A 152 -1.33 -0.27 12.45
CA TRP A 152 -2.60 0.31 12.00
C TRP A 152 -3.54 -0.74 11.42
N PHE A 153 -2.98 -1.68 10.69
CA PHE A 153 -3.70 -2.75 9.99
C PHE A 153 -3.40 -4.13 10.58
N LYS A 154 -3.17 -4.21 11.88
CA LYS A 154 -2.74 -5.46 12.57
C LYS A 154 -3.65 -6.67 12.27
N GLU A 155 -4.94 -6.44 12.04
CA GLU A 155 -5.91 -7.51 11.75
C GLU A 155 -5.59 -8.20 10.41
N ASP A 156 -5.14 -7.45 9.41
CA ASP A 156 -4.71 -8.00 8.12
C ASP A 156 -3.47 -8.90 8.25
N PHE A 157 -2.66 -8.67 9.30
CA PHE A 157 -1.46 -9.45 9.63
C PHE A 157 -1.70 -10.50 10.73
N GLY A 158 -2.96 -10.88 10.98
CA GLY A 158 -3.35 -11.92 11.91
C GLY A 158 -3.60 -11.46 13.36
N GLY A 159 -3.82 -10.16 13.60
CA GLY A 159 -4.36 -9.59 14.82
C GLY A 159 -3.39 -9.50 16.01
N SER A 160 -2.15 -9.97 15.88
CA SER A 160 -1.17 -9.97 16.97
C SER A 160 0.26 -9.72 16.51
N LYS A 161 1.13 -9.24 17.42
CA LYS A 161 2.57 -9.10 17.13
C LYS A 161 3.22 -10.43 16.72
N SER A 162 2.77 -11.55 17.31
CA SER A 162 3.28 -12.88 16.98
C SER A 162 2.89 -13.28 15.55
N ALA A 163 1.65 -13.06 15.16
CA ALA A 163 1.18 -13.31 13.79
C ALA A 163 1.92 -12.41 12.78
N THR A 164 2.13 -11.13 13.11
CA THR A 164 2.92 -10.22 12.28
C THR A 164 4.38 -10.71 12.11
N ILE A 165 5.00 -11.22 13.17
CA ILE A 165 6.34 -11.83 13.09
C ILE A 165 6.32 -13.07 12.18
N ASN A 166 5.29 -13.91 12.26
CA ASN A 166 5.14 -15.06 11.37
C ASN A 166 4.96 -14.63 9.91
N HIS A 167 4.26 -13.52 9.68
CA HIS A 167 4.19 -12.90 8.35
C HIS A 167 5.57 -12.43 7.86
N PHE A 168 6.36 -11.75 8.72
CA PHE A 168 7.73 -11.35 8.35
C PHE A 168 8.60 -12.56 7.98
N ARG A 169 8.49 -13.68 8.70
CA ARG A 169 9.26 -14.91 8.42
C ARG A 169 9.06 -15.45 7.01
N GLN A 170 7.90 -15.21 6.39
CA GLN A 170 7.62 -15.68 5.03
C GLN A 170 8.49 -14.95 3.98
N PHE A 171 8.89 -13.71 4.29
CA PHE A 171 9.58 -12.81 3.34
C PHE A 171 10.97 -12.40 3.82
N ALA A 172 11.37 -12.76 5.04
CA ALA A 172 12.63 -12.37 5.65
C ALA A 172 13.84 -12.84 4.83
N GLY A 173 14.74 -11.91 4.52
CA GLY A 173 16.09 -12.19 4.04
C GLY A 173 16.99 -12.73 5.16
N PRO A 174 18.24 -13.08 4.86
CA PRO A 174 19.12 -13.77 5.80
C PRO A 174 19.31 -13.04 7.13
N GLU A 175 19.53 -11.73 7.11
CA GLU A 175 19.79 -10.92 8.31
C GLU A 175 18.55 -10.86 9.22
N LEU A 176 17.41 -10.49 8.67
CA LEU A 176 16.15 -10.45 9.43
C LEU A 176 15.74 -11.83 9.91
N ARG A 177 15.96 -12.87 9.11
CA ARG A 177 15.71 -14.26 9.48
C ARG A 177 16.53 -14.65 10.72
N ALA A 178 17.83 -14.36 10.71
CA ALA A 178 18.71 -14.63 11.84
C ALA A 178 18.24 -13.93 13.12
N ALA A 179 17.85 -12.63 13.02
CA ALA A 179 17.31 -11.90 14.16
C ALA A 179 16.02 -12.52 14.70
N LEU A 180 15.11 -12.90 13.81
CA LEU A 180 13.85 -13.57 14.19
C LEU A 180 14.09 -14.94 14.83
N ASP A 181 15.07 -15.69 14.36
CA ASP A 181 15.44 -17.00 14.92
C ASP A 181 16.12 -16.86 16.28
N ALA A 182 16.85 -15.75 16.52
CA ALA A 182 17.36 -15.35 17.82
C ALA A 182 16.27 -14.84 18.80
N GLY A 183 15.00 -14.81 18.36
CA GLY A 183 13.87 -14.42 19.21
C GLY A 183 13.56 -12.94 19.25
N ALA A 184 14.05 -12.13 18.29
CA ALA A 184 13.74 -10.70 18.21
C ALA A 184 12.23 -10.45 18.13
N LYS A 185 11.75 -9.47 18.91
CA LYS A 185 10.33 -9.11 19.02
C LYS A 185 10.11 -7.66 18.57
N ILE A 186 8.89 -7.35 18.10
CA ILE A 186 8.52 -5.98 17.75
C ILE A 186 8.47 -5.15 19.05
N SER A 187 9.45 -4.25 19.19
CA SER A 187 9.63 -3.34 20.33
C SER A 187 9.08 -1.94 20.07
N GLY A 188 8.86 -1.56 18.81
CA GLY A 188 8.34 -0.25 18.45
C GLY A 188 7.86 -0.18 17.01
N TYR A 189 7.21 0.94 16.69
CA TYR A 189 6.71 1.26 15.36
C TYR A 189 7.16 2.65 14.91
N GLY A 190 7.25 2.85 13.61
CA GLY A 190 7.58 4.15 13.03
C GLY A 190 7.05 4.29 11.61
N TYR A 191 6.88 5.56 11.19
CA TYR A 191 6.44 5.87 9.84
C TYR A 191 6.89 7.27 9.44
N ASN A 192 7.37 7.45 8.23
CA ASN A 192 7.71 8.77 7.68
C ASN A 192 6.63 9.21 6.67
N TRP A 193 5.97 10.32 6.99
CA TRP A 193 4.90 10.91 6.18
C TRP A 193 5.41 11.95 5.16
N ASP A 194 6.72 12.19 5.07
CA ASP A 194 7.26 13.07 4.04
C ASP A 194 7.03 12.47 2.65
N LEU A 195 6.86 13.34 1.67
CA LEU A 195 6.61 12.92 0.28
C LEU A 195 7.79 12.08 -0.22
N ASN A 196 7.50 11.02 -0.95
CA ASN A 196 8.48 10.12 -1.57
C ASN A 196 8.84 10.59 -3.01
N GLU A 197 9.33 11.82 -3.14
CA GLU A 197 9.83 12.41 -4.40
C GLU A 197 11.26 11.99 -4.75
#